data_7c89499a79d6ed3edc7b9489d1b9b1c6
#
_entry.id   7c89499a79d6ed3edc7b9489d1b9b1c6
#
_cell.length_a   1.000
_cell.length_b   1.000
_cell.length_c   1.000
_cell.angle_alpha   90.00
_cell.angle_beta   90.00
_cell.angle_gamma   90.00
#
_symmetry.space_group_name_H-M   'P 1'
#
loop_
_entity.id
_entity.type
_entity.pdbx_description
1 polymer ?
#
loop_
_entity_poly.entity_id
_entity_poly.type
_entity_poly.pdbx_seq_one_letter_code
_entity_poly.pdbx_strand_id
1 'polypeptide(L)'
;MTRGFVMVVVAGILVGKVASAEEGVPNLKDPKIIAAGHNLFLAKQCAHCHGADGSGGIDLTQRELYPQDTFQSIADGREKKGLRMPAWRDVLSDEEIWQATAYVISISRQPK
;
A
#
# COMPACT_ATOMS: atom_id res chain seq x y z
N MET A 1 -45.58 16.34 26.89
CA MET A 1 -45.27 16.09 26.55
C MET A 1 -44.37 15.80 26.07
N THR A 2 -44.08 15.65 25.94
CA THR A 2 -43.38 15.36 25.43
C THR A 2 -42.57 14.89 25.03
N ARG A 3 -42.24 14.71 24.75
CA ARG A 3 -41.56 14.24 24.28
C ARG A 3 -40.70 14.02 23.64
N GLY A 4 -40.39 13.89 23.47
CA GLY A 4 -39.66 13.56 22.78
C GLY A 4 -38.78 13.29 22.42
N PHE A 5 -38.53 13.00 22.15
CA PHE A 5 -37.73 12.71 21.56
C PHE A 5 -36.77 12.42 21.13
N VAL A 6 -36.50 12.45 20.95
CA VAL A 6 -35.71 12.23 20.64
C VAL A 6 -34.87 11.71 20.21
N MET A 7 -34.63 11.37 19.86
CA MET A 7 -33.94 10.80 19.32
C MET A 7 -32.99 10.58 18.94
N VAL A 8 -32.78 10.62 18.76
CA VAL A 8 -32.03 10.37 18.43
C VAL A 8 -31.26 9.97 17.85
N VAL A 9 -31.19 9.79 17.47
CA VAL A 9 -30.61 9.38 16.79
C VAL A 9 -29.58 9.27 16.52
N VAL A 10 -29.35 9.35 16.26
CA VAL A 10 -28.42 9.35 15.96
C VAL A 10 -27.60 8.67 15.67
N ALA A 11 -27.58 8.40 15.72
CA ALA A 11 -26.88 7.74 15.63
C ALA A 11 -26.29 7.21 14.72
N GLY A 12 -26.33 6.61 14.44
CA GLY A 12 -25.81 5.98 13.62
C GLY A 12 -24.80 6.16 12.97
N ILE A 13 -24.85 6.64 12.72
CA ILE A 13 -24.13 7.18 12.21
C ILE A 13 -22.92 6.72 11.91
N LEU A 14 -22.36 6.49 12.35
CA LEU A 14 -21.25 6.21 12.14
C LEU A 14 -20.90 5.16 11.47
N VAL A 15 -21.54 4.60 11.36
CA VAL A 15 -21.41 3.63 10.73
C VAL A 15 -20.68 3.59 9.59
N GLY A 16 -20.71 4.39 8.82
CA GLY A 16 -20.02 4.41 7.63
C GLY A 16 -18.61 4.09 7.69
N LYS A 17 -18.12 4.00 8.87
CA LYS A 17 -16.80 3.78 8.93
C LYS A 17 -16.40 2.39 8.85
N VAL A 18 -17.21 1.53 8.65
CA VAL A 18 -16.84 0.18 8.49
C VAL A 18 -15.92 0.04 7.34
N ALA A 19 -14.75 -0.39 7.57
CA ALA A 19 -13.81 -0.54 6.51
C ALA A 19 -13.90 -1.91 5.95
N SER A 20 -14.12 -2.04 4.68
CA SER A 20 -13.93 -3.29 4.00
C SER A 20 -12.50 -3.34 3.48
N ALA A 21 -12.10 -4.48 2.98
CA ALA A 21 -10.78 -4.61 2.40
C ALA A 21 -10.60 -3.65 1.25
N GLU A 22 -11.64 -3.44 0.45
CA GLU A 22 -11.53 -2.51 -0.66
C GLU A 22 -11.42 -1.08 -0.17
N GLU A 23 -12.08 -0.78 0.94
CA GLU A 23 -12.02 0.57 1.45
C GLU A 23 -10.68 0.90 2.03
N GLY A 24 -9.89 -0.11 2.41
CA GLY A 24 -8.57 0.12 2.90
C GLY A 24 -7.55 0.36 1.80
N VAL A 25 -7.91 0.11 0.54
CA VAL A 25 -6.98 0.29 -0.57
C VAL A 25 -7.16 1.67 -1.14
N PRO A 26 -6.12 2.50 -1.12
CA PRO A 26 -6.24 3.84 -1.68
C PRO A 26 -6.25 3.78 -3.21
N ASN A 27 -6.42 4.96 -3.82
CA ASN A 27 -6.32 5.06 -5.26
C ASN A 27 -4.84 4.96 -5.64
N LEU A 28 -4.43 3.81 -6.14
CA LEU A 28 -3.03 3.56 -6.44
C LEU A 28 -2.52 4.34 -7.64
N LYS A 29 -3.39 5.04 -8.35
CA LYS A 29 -2.97 5.90 -9.45
C LYS A 29 -2.89 7.35 -9.07
N ASP A 30 -3.19 7.69 -7.82
CA ASP A 30 -3.11 9.06 -7.33
C ASP A 30 -1.64 9.50 -7.30
N PRO A 31 -1.27 10.56 -8.02
CA PRO A 31 0.12 11.01 -8.06
C PRO A 31 0.70 11.32 -6.68
N LYS A 32 -0.14 11.78 -5.75
CA LYS A 32 0.35 12.10 -4.41
C LYS A 32 0.72 10.84 -3.65
N ILE A 33 -0.05 9.79 -3.83
CA ILE A 33 0.22 8.51 -3.19
C ILE A 33 1.46 7.87 -3.79
N ILE A 34 1.59 7.95 -5.11
CA ILE A 34 2.76 7.43 -5.80
C ILE A 34 4.01 8.17 -5.35
N ALA A 35 3.94 9.49 -5.23
CA ALA A 35 5.09 10.28 -4.79
C ALA A 35 5.48 9.93 -3.35
N ALA A 36 4.50 9.75 -2.47
CA ALA A 36 4.77 9.33 -1.10
C ALA A 36 5.45 7.97 -1.08
N GLY A 37 5.00 7.07 -1.93
CA GLY A 37 5.60 5.74 -2.05
C GLY A 37 7.03 5.80 -2.57
N HIS A 38 7.29 6.69 -3.52
CA HIS A 38 8.65 6.86 -4.02
C HIS A 38 9.57 7.33 -2.90
N ASN A 39 9.12 8.26 -2.08
CA ASN A 39 9.91 8.74 -0.96
C ASN A 39 10.20 7.62 0.04
N LEU A 40 9.21 6.79 0.32
CA LEU A 40 9.41 5.64 1.20
C LEU A 40 10.39 4.64 0.59
N PHE A 41 10.28 4.40 -0.71
CA PHE A 41 11.15 3.49 -1.42
C PHE A 41 12.61 3.88 -1.24
N LEU A 42 12.89 5.18 -1.33
CA LEU A 42 14.25 5.67 -1.15
C LEU A 42 14.64 5.70 0.33
N ALA A 43 13.76 6.16 1.19
CA ALA A 43 14.07 6.34 2.61
C ALA A 43 14.25 5.01 3.34
N LYS A 44 13.52 3.99 2.95
CA LYS A 44 13.58 2.69 3.60
C LYS A 44 14.50 1.71 2.90
N GLN A 45 15.32 2.23 1.99
CA GLN A 45 16.36 1.44 1.34
C GLN A 45 15.85 0.30 0.47
N CYS A 46 14.64 0.40 -0.01
CA CYS A 46 14.16 -0.54 -1.02
C CYS A 46 15.07 -0.48 -2.24
N ALA A 47 15.59 0.71 -2.52
CA ALA A 47 16.50 0.93 -3.63
C ALA A 47 17.80 0.16 -3.49
N HIS A 48 18.13 -0.29 -2.28
CA HIS A 48 19.38 -1.04 -2.07
C HIS A 48 19.41 -2.30 -2.95
N CYS A 49 18.29 -2.98 -3.06
CA CYS A 49 18.19 -4.18 -3.89
C CYS A 49 17.54 -3.91 -5.24
N HIS A 50 16.66 -2.92 -5.31
CA HIS A 50 15.84 -2.69 -6.50
C HIS A 50 16.32 -1.51 -7.35
N GLY A 51 17.33 -0.75 -6.89
CA GLY A 51 17.80 0.44 -7.60
C GLY A 51 16.91 1.63 -7.32
N ALA A 52 17.45 2.84 -7.50
CA ALA A 52 16.72 4.06 -7.17
C ALA A 52 15.43 4.22 -7.99
N ASP A 53 15.41 3.69 -9.20
CA ASP A 53 14.25 3.74 -10.08
C ASP A 53 13.58 2.39 -10.23
N GLY A 54 13.94 1.41 -9.41
CA GLY A 54 13.34 0.08 -9.44
C GLY A 54 13.92 -0.85 -10.50
N SER A 55 14.85 -0.38 -11.33
CA SER A 55 15.35 -1.18 -12.44
C SER A 55 16.69 -1.84 -12.16
N GLY A 56 17.29 -1.60 -10.99
CA GLY A 56 18.60 -2.20 -10.67
C GLY A 56 18.43 -3.52 -9.97
N GLY A 57 19.49 -4.30 -9.92
CA GLY A 57 19.55 -5.54 -9.17
C GLY A 57 18.34 -6.42 -9.40
N ILE A 58 17.42 -6.43 -8.44
CA ILE A 58 16.16 -7.14 -8.57
C ILE A 58 15.18 -6.19 -9.23
N ASP A 59 15.05 -6.30 -10.53
CA ASP A 59 14.35 -5.33 -11.38
C ASP A 59 12.85 -5.47 -11.23
N LEU A 60 12.21 -4.39 -10.78
CA LEU A 60 10.76 -4.36 -10.62
C LEU A 60 10.05 -3.89 -11.89
N THR A 61 10.77 -3.21 -12.78
CA THR A 61 10.13 -2.60 -13.95
C THR A 61 9.74 -3.60 -15.01
N GLN A 62 10.33 -4.80 -14.99
CA GLN A 62 10.04 -5.84 -15.97
C GLN A 62 9.00 -6.84 -15.48
N ARG A 63 8.48 -6.63 -14.28
CA ARG A 63 7.52 -7.57 -13.69
C ARG A 63 6.11 -7.04 -13.83
N GLU A 64 5.18 -7.95 -14.01
CA GLU A 64 3.77 -7.62 -14.00
C GLU A 64 3.32 -7.81 -12.55
N LEU A 65 3.06 -6.73 -11.86
CA LEU A 65 2.78 -6.77 -10.43
C LEU A 65 1.33 -6.40 -10.15
N TYR A 66 0.77 -7.02 -9.14
CA TYR A 66 -0.63 -6.84 -8.76
C TYR A 66 -0.71 -6.28 -7.35
N PRO A 67 -1.68 -5.40 -7.08
CA PRO A 67 -1.72 -4.64 -5.83
C PRO A 67 -1.68 -5.48 -4.56
N GLN A 68 -2.56 -6.47 -4.44
CA GLN A 68 -2.63 -7.23 -3.20
C GLN A 68 -1.36 -8.05 -2.97
N ASP A 69 -0.86 -8.68 -4.01
CA ASP A 69 0.34 -9.49 -3.89
C ASP A 69 1.56 -8.63 -3.57
N THR A 70 1.63 -7.44 -4.17
CA THR A 70 2.72 -6.52 -3.91
C THR A 70 2.67 -6.00 -2.48
N PHE A 71 1.48 -5.61 -2.02
CA PHE A 71 1.30 -5.19 -0.64
C PHE A 71 1.79 -6.27 0.30
N GLN A 72 1.36 -7.51 0.07
CA GLN A 72 1.71 -8.60 0.97
C GLN A 72 3.22 -8.88 0.94
N SER A 73 3.84 -8.76 -0.22
CA SER A 73 5.28 -8.97 -0.32
C SER A 73 6.06 -7.93 0.49
N ILE A 74 5.61 -6.68 0.47
CA ILE A 74 6.24 -5.63 1.26
C ILE A 74 5.95 -5.83 2.74
N ALA A 75 4.69 -6.13 3.07
CA ALA A 75 4.29 -6.25 4.46
C ALA A 75 4.97 -7.42 5.15
N ASP A 76 5.00 -8.56 4.51
CA ASP A 76 5.42 -9.80 5.15
C ASP A 76 6.74 -10.34 4.64
N GLY A 77 7.30 -9.69 3.63
CA GLY A 77 8.57 -10.14 3.06
C GLY A 77 8.41 -11.30 2.12
N ARG A 78 9.50 -11.66 1.49
CA ARG A 78 9.56 -12.80 0.59
C ARG A 78 10.94 -13.41 0.67
N GLU A 79 11.00 -14.70 0.39
CA GLU A 79 12.28 -15.37 0.26
C GLU A 79 12.24 -16.20 -1.01
N LYS A 80 13.26 -16.08 -1.84
CA LYS A 80 13.34 -16.85 -3.07
C LYS A 80 14.79 -17.10 -3.39
N LYS A 81 15.16 -18.36 -3.54
CA LYS A 81 16.50 -18.76 -3.92
C LYS A 81 17.58 -18.15 -3.01
N GLY A 82 17.29 -18.11 -1.72
CA GLY A 82 18.27 -17.60 -0.76
C GLY A 82 18.28 -16.09 -0.61
N LEU A 83 17.55 -15.37 -1.44
CA LEU A 83 17.42 -13.93 -1.29
C LEU A 83 16.20 -13.62 -0.47
N ARG A 84 16.35 -12.71 0.47
CA ARG A 84 15.26 -12.39 1.39
C ARG A 84 14.90 -10.91 1.29
N MET A 85 13.64 -10.63 1.02
CA MET A 85 13.09 -9.31 1.17
C MET A 85 12.51 -9.20 2.57
N PRO A 86 12.93 -8.21 3.38
CA PRO A 86 12.45 -8.12 4.75
C PRO A 86 10.97 -7.75 4.82
N ALA A 87 10.36 -8.08 5.95
CA ALA A 87 8.99 -7.70 6.22
C ALA A 87 8.96 -6.30 6.81
N TRP A 88 7.99 -5.50 6.38
CA TRP A 88 7.88 -4.11 6.83
C TRP A 88 6.63 -3.84 7.66
N ARG A 89 5.84 -4.87 7.94
CA ARG A 89 4.56 -4.71 8.64
C ARG A 89 4.70 -4.02 9.99
N ASP A 90 5.79 -4.26 10.70
CA ASP A 90 6.00 -3.68 12.02
C ASP A 90 6.72 -2.35 11.96
N VAL A 91 7.14 -1.90 10.80
CA VAL A 91 7.87 -0.65 10.62
C VAL A 91 7.02 0.40 9.93
N LEU A 92 6.23 -0.02 8.95
CA LEU A 92 5.38 0.87 8.16
C LEU A 92 3.92 0.60 8.48
N SER A 93 3.11 1.64 8.48
CA SER A 93 1.66 1.48 8.60
C SER A 93 1.12 0.84 7.31
N ASP A 94 -0.10 0.34 7.38
CA ASP A 94 -0.75 -0.18 6.19
C ASP A 94 -0.85 0.88 5.11
N GLU A 95 -1.14 2.12 5.50
CA GLU A 95 -1.22 3.21 4.55
C GLU A 95 0.12 3.42 3.83
N GLU A 96 1.20 3.39 4.60
CA GLU A 96 2.53 3.56 4.01
C GLU A 96 2.90 2.39 3.10
N ILE A 97 2.51 1.18 3.46
CA ILE A 97 2.75 0.02 2.61
C ILE A 97 1.98 0.16 1.31
N TRP A 98 0.73 0.66 1.37
CA TRP A 98 -0.03 0.92 0.16
C TRP A 98 0.59 2.01 -0.69
N GLN A 99 1.18 3.04 -0.07
CA GLN A 99 1.91 4.06 -0.81
C GLN A 99 3.10 3.45 -1.55
N ALA A 100 3.89 2.64 -0.86
CA ALA A 100 5.01 1.97 -1.51
C ALA A 100 4.52 1.05 -2.62
N THR A 101 3.42 0.35 -2.40
CA THR A 101 2.79 -0.50 -3.41
C THR A 101 2.41 0.31 -4.63
N ALA A 102 1.81 1.48 -4.43
CA ALA A 102 1.40 2.34 -5.53
C ALA A 102 2.60 2.74 -6.38
N TYR A 103 3.70 3.11 -5.74
CA TYR A 103 4.90 3.48 -6.47
C TYR A 103 5.43 2.29 -7.27
N VAL A 104 5.56 1.14 -6.63
CA VAL A 104 6.11 -0.05 -7.28
C VAL A 104 5.25 -0.47 -8.46
N ILE A 105 3.93 -0.44 -8.30
CA ILE A 105 3.02 -0.75 -9.40
C ILE A 105 3.21 0.24 -10.54
N SER A 106 3.41 1.54 -10.20
CA SER A 106 3.52 2.58 -11.22
C SER A 106 4.73 2.40 -12.12
N ILE A 107 5.79 1.79 -11.61
CA ILE A 107 7.00 1.58 -12.40
C ILE A 107 7.07 0.17 -13.00
N SER A 108 6.16 -0.71 -12.64
CA SER A 108 6.15 -2.07 -13.12
C SER A 108 5.55 -2.15 -14.53
N ARG A 109 5.71 -3.30 -15.16
CA ARG A 109 5.08 -3.53 -16.45
C ARG A 109 3.60 -3.78 -16.22
N GLN A 110 2.78 -2.91 -16.75
CA GLN A 110 1.34 -3.02 -16.55
C GLN A 110 0.75 -4.14 -17.37
N PRO A 111 -0.18 -4.90 -16.80
CA PRO A 111 -0.90 -5.90 -17.57
C PRO A 111 -1.76 -5.22 -18.63
N LYS A 112 -1.96 -5.88 -19.74
CA LYS A 112 -2.76 -5.34 -20.83
C LYS A 112 -4.20 -5.71 -20.74
#